data_465dce6e5a91d8993c1a7d3578f91373
#
_entry.id   465dce6e5a91d8993c1a7d3578f91373
#
_cell.length_a   1.000
_cell.length_b   1.000
_cell.length_c   1.000
_cell.angle_alpha   90.00
_cell.angle_beta   90.00
_cell.angle_gamma   90.00
#
_symmetry.space_group_name_H-M   'P 1'
#
loop_
_entity.id
_entity.type
_entity.pdbx_description
1 polymer ?
#
loop_
_entity_poly.entity_id
_entity_poly.type
_entity_poly.pdbx_seq_one_letter_code
_entity_poly.pdbx_strand_id
1 'polypeptide(L)'
;HDPDKVRLVLERELDNMMVRHDQAAGLYEKAASYAPSFGMIGTLIGLINMLKGMNMDAGGSSTIGSDMSVALITTFYGCILANVIFNPIAKKLRIRQDEEELYCSTIIEGIIAIQAGENPKYLREHLLASIKQSQQRKILAKAEAGDFQGKEQEDK
;
A
#
# COMPACT_ATOMS: atom_id res chain seq x y z
N HIS A 1 27.86 -6.70 -22.42
CA HIS A 1 26.60 -7.44 -22.22
C HIS A 1 25.54 -6.84 -23.13
N ASP A 2 24.67 -7.69 -23.66
CA ASP A 2 23.53 -7.31 -24.51
C ASP A 2 22.53 -6.47 -23.66
N PRO A 3 22.24 -5.21 -24.00
CA PRO A 3 21.38 -4.33 -23.21
C PRO A 3 19.97 -4.92 -23.05
N ASP A 4 19.46 -5.60 -24.06
CA ASP A 4 18.13 -6.19 -24.02
C ASP A 4 18.04 -7.33 -22.97
N LYS A 5 19.12 -8.10 -22.79
CA LYS A 5 19.16 -9.13 -21.75
C LYS A 5 19.22 -8.56 -20.34
N VAL A 6 19.98 -7.48 -20.15
CA VAL A 6 20.06 -6.79 -18.86
C VAL A 6 18.70 -6.22 -18.49
N ARG A 7 18.05 -5.55 -19.43
CA ARG A 7 16.70 -5.03 -19.27
C ARG A 7 15.70 -6.12 -18.86
N LEU A 8 15.69 -7.22 -19.60
CA LEU A 8 14.77 -8.34 -19.34
C LEU A 8 14.95 -8.95 -17.94
N VAL A 9 16.18 -9.07 -17.47
CA VAL A 9 16.47 -9.62 -16.13
C VAL A 9 16.00 -8.65 -15.04
N LEU A 10 16.25 -7.35 -15.20
CA LEU A 10 15.86 -6.34 -14.20
C LEU A 10 14.34 -6.15 -14.14
N GLU A 11 13.65 -6.11 -15.28
CA GLU A 11 12.20 -6.04 -15.34
C GLU A 11 11.55 -7.28 -14.71
N ARG A 12 12.08 -8.47 -14.96
CA ARG A 12 11.60 -9.71 -14.34
C ARG A 12 11.75 -9.70 -12.82
N GLU A 13 12.87 -9.18 -12.31
CA GLU A 13 13.08 -9.09 -10.86
C GLU A 13 12.13 -8.08 -10.22
N LEU A 14 11.88 -6.96 -10.91
CA LEU A 14 10.88 -5.97 -10.49
C LEU A 14 9.49 -6.61 -10.45
N ASP A 15 9.06 -7.30 -11.51
CA ASP A 15 7.77 -7.97 -11.57
C ASP A 15 7.59 -8.98 -10.43
N ASN A 16 8.62 -9.79 -10.15
CA ASN A 16 8.58 -10.76 -9.06
C ASN A 16 8.44 -10.07 -7.69
N MET A 17 9.10 -8.94 -7.49
CA MET A 17 8.98 -8.15 -6.27
C MET A 17 7.58 -7.58 -6.13
N MET A 18 7.01 -7.02 -7.20
CA MET A 18 5.67 -6.46 -7.23
C MET A 18 4.59 -7.50 -6.93
N VAL A 19 4.70 -8.71 -7.48
CA VAL A 19 3.78 -9.83 -7.19
C VAL A 19 3.79 -10.18 -5.69
N ARG A 20 4.94 -10.20 -5.04
CA ARG A 20 5.03 -10.47 -3.59
C ARG A 20 4.36 -9.38 -2.75
N HIS A 21 4.55 -8.11 -3.11
CA HIS A 21 3.93 -6.98 -2.42
C HIS A 21 2.42 -6.94 -2.64
N ASP A 22 1.96 -7.25 -3.86
CA ASP A 22 0.54 -7.36 -4.20
C ASP A 22 -0.16 -8.44 -3.36
N GLN A 23 0.47 -9.60 -3.18
CA GLN A 23 -0.05 -10.66 -2.33
C GLN A 23 -0.19 -10.21 -0.86
N ALA A 24 0.77 -9.46 -0.33
CA ALA A 24 0.71 -8.94 1.02
C ALA A 24 -0.44 -7.92 1.20
N ALA A 25 -0.57 -6.95 0.27
CA ALA A 25 -1.66 -5.99 0.28
C ALA A 25 -3.03 -6.67 0.11
N GLY A 26 -3.13 -7.63 -0.81
CA GLY A 26 -4.32 -8.42 -1.09
C GLY A 26 -4.82 -9.23 0.10
N LEU A 27 -3.93 -9.68 0.99
CA LEU A 27 -4.32 -10.34 2.24
C LEU A 27 -5.16 -9.41 3.13
N TYR A 28 -4.71 -8.16 3.33
CA TYR A 28 -5.44 -7.18 4.13
C TYR A 28 -6.73 -6.71 3.46
N GLU A 29 -6.76 -6.61 2.14
CA GLU A 29 -7.98 -6.31 1.37
C GLU A 29 -9.04 -7.39 1.56
N LYS A 30 -8.65 -8.68 1.50
CA LYS A 30 -9.53 -9.81 1.78
C LYS A 30 -10.00 -9.81 3.23
N ALA A 31 -9.13 -9.54 4.19
CA ALA A 31 -9.50 -9.43 5.59
C ALA A 31 -10.52 -8.30 5.82
N ALA A 32 -10.33 -7.15 5.16
CA ALA A 32 -11.29 -6.04 5.19
C ALA A 32 -12.65 -6.42 4.62
N SER A 33 -12.70 -7.23 3.57
CA SER A 33 -13.94 -7.72 2.96
C SER A 33 -14.66 -8.73 3.85
N TYR A 34 -13.94 -9.60 4.54
CA TYR A 34 -14.53 -10.64 5.38
C TYR A 34 -15.00 -10.14 6.75
N ALA A 35 -14.33 -9.16 7.34
CA ALA A 35 -14.65 -8.68 8.67
C ALA A 35 -16.11 -8.23 8.85
N PRO A 36 -16.75 -7.45 7.94
CA PRO A 36 -18.17 -7.13 8.02
C PRO A 36 -19.07 -8.36 7.83
N SER A 37 -18.66 -9.31 6.98
CA SER A 37 -19.42 -10.54 6.74
C SER A 37 -19.52 -11.41 8.01
N PHE A 38 -18.43 -11.50 8.78
CA PHE A 38 -18.46 -12.14 10.10
C PHE A 38 -19.34 -11.36 11.10
N GLY A 39 -19.34 -10.04 11.02
CA GLY A 39 -20.27 -9.20 11.78
C GLY A 39 -21.73 -9.52 11.48
N MET A 40 -22.09 -9.68 10.19
CA MET A 40 -23.45 -10.07 9.79
C MET A 40 -23.82 -11.49 10.27
N ILE A 41 -22.89 -12.43 10.25
CA ILE A 41 -23.12 -13.77 10.81
C ILE A 41 -23.44 -13.67 12.32
N GLY A 42 -22.71 -12.80 13.04
CA GLY A 42 -22.97 -12.57 14.47
C GLY A 42 -24.37 -11.99 14.73
N THR A 43 -24.89 -11.09 13.87
CA THR A 43 -26.27 -10.61 13.98
C THR A 43 -27.29 -11.72 13.78
N LEU A 44 -27.10 -12.58 12.80
CA LEU A 44 -27.99 -13.71 12.57
C LEU A 44 -28.04 -14.66 13.76
N ILE A 45 -26.90 -14.95 14.37
CA ILE A 45 -26.82 -15.80 15.59
C ILE A 45 -27.58 -15.13 16.74
N GLY A 46 -27.36 -13.82 16.96
CA GLY A 46 -28.08 -13.05 17.98
C GLY A 46 -29.59 -13.06 17.80
N LEU A 47 -30.07 -12.86 16.56
CA LEU A 47 -31.49 -12.94 16.23
C LEU A 47 -32.08 -14.35 16.43
N ILE A 48 -31.34 -15.39 16.07
CA ILE A 48 -31.77 -16.79 16.29
C ILE A 48 -31.94 -17.05 17.79
N ASN A 49 -31.01 -16.60 18.63
CA ASN A 49 -31.09 -16.77 20.08
C ASN A 49 -32.25 -16.01 20.66
N MET A 50 -32.47 -14.76 20.21
CA MET A 50 -33.63 -13.97 20.62
C MET A 50 -34.98 -14.67 20.30
N LEU A 51 -35.13 -15.21 19.09
CA LEU A 51 -36.33 -15.91 18.67
C LEU A 51 -36.56 -17.22 19.47
N LYS A 52 -35.48 -17.93 19.82
CA LYS A 52 -35.58 -19.13 20.69
C LYS A 52 -36.04 -18.76 22.08
N GLY A 53 -35.56 -17.66 22.67
CA GLY A 53 -35.96 -17.19 23.98
C GLY A 53 -37.42 -16.77 24.03
N MET A 54 -37.98 -16.22 22.97
CA MET A 54 -39.39 -15.83 22.90
C MET A 54 -40.38 -17.05 22.97
N ASN A 55 -39.96 -18.20 22.53
CA ASN A 55 -40.83 -19.38 22.47
C ASN A 55 -40.85 -20.21 23.78
N MET A 56 -39.99 -19.94 24.73
CA MET A 56 -39.81 -20.80 25.90
C MET A 56 -40.51 -20.34 27.19
N ASP A 57 -40.89 -19.04 27.31
CA ASP A 57 -41.52 -18.52 28.53
C ASP A 57 -42.45 -17.34 28.28
N ALA A 58 -43.56 -17.29 28.99
CA ALA A 58 -44.48 -16.15 29.05
C ALA A 58 -43.85 -14.89 29.69
N GLY A 59 -42.56 -14.94 30.08
CA GLY A 59 -41.75 -13.85 30.64
C GLY A 59 -40.56 -13.42 29.77
N GLY A 60 -40.45 -13.88 28.52
CA GLY A 60 -39.31 -13.72 27.63
C GLY A 60 -38.94 -12.27 27.19
N SER A 61 -39.59 -11.25 27.74
CA SER A 61 -39.31 -9.86 27.43
C SER A 61 -37.93 -9.36 27.93
N SER A 62 -37.35 -10.00 28.96
CA SER A 62 -36.11 -9.53 29.57
C SER A 62 -34.82 -9.86 28.81
N THR A 63 -34.84 -10.89 27.98
CA THR A 63 -33.65 -11.33 27.19
C THR A 63 -33.55 -10.70 25.83
N ILE A 64 -34.66 -10.21 25.27
CA ILE A 64 -34.73 -9.60 23.93
C ILE A 64 -33.71 -8.46 23.77
N GLY A 65 -33.64 -7.55 24.75
CA GLY A 65 -32.72 -6.40 24.70
C GLY A 65 -31.25 -6.82 24.77
N SER A 66 -30.94 -7.85 25.57
CA SER A 66 -29.59 -8.39 25.67
C SER A 66 -29.11 -9.05 24.37
N ASP A 67 -29.92 -9.93 23.81
CA ASP A 67 -29.58 -10.65 22.58
C ASP A 67 -29.47 -9.72 21.36
N MET A 68 -30.34 -8.71 21.30
CA MET A 68 -30.27 -7.66 20.26
C MET A 68 -29.02 -6.80 20.42
N SER A 69 -28.63 -6.48 21.65
CA SER A 69 -27.37 -5.76 21.92
C SER A 69 -26.16 -6.50 21.43
N VAL A 70 -26.07 -7.81 21.71
CA VAL A 70 -24.97 -8.67 21.21
C VAL A 70 -24.94 -8.71 19.68
N ALA A 71 -26.11 -8.84 19.05
CA ALA A 71 -26.22 -8.85 17.59
C ALA A 71 -25.69 -7.54 16.97
N LEU A 72 -26.03 -6.38 17.50
CA LEU A 72 -25.58 -5.07 17.00
C LEU A 72 -24.08 -4.84 17.23
N ILE A 73 -23.56 -5.24 18.40
CA ILE A 73 -22.13 -5.09 18.75
C ILE A 73 -21.24 -5.87 17.79
N THR A 74 -21.62 -7.08 17.38
CA THR A 74 -20.80 -7.89 16.46
C THR A 74 -20.64 -7.23 15.09
N THR A 75 -21.70 -6.64 14.55
CA THR A 75 -21.62 -5.89 13.29
C THR A 75 -20.80 -4.62 13.44
N PHE A 76 -20.94 -3.90 14.54
CA PHE A 76 -20.16 -2.71 14.84
C PHE A 76 -18.65 -3.01 14.86
N TYR A 77 -18.22 -4.06 15.56
CA TYR A 77 -16.82 -4.46 15.54
C TYR A 77 -16.34 -4.95 14.17
N GLY A 78 -17.17 -5.68 13.43
CA GLY A 78 -16.86 -6.09 12.07
C GLY A 78 -16.57 -4.89 11.16
N CYS A 79 -17.38 -3.84 11.24
CA CYS A 79 -17.19 -2.60 10.48
C CYS A 79 -15.94 -1.81 10.93
N ILE A 80 -15.66 -1.75 12.23
CA ILE A 80 -14.45 -1.08 12.75
C ILE A 80 -13.20 -1.80 12.24
N LEU A 81 -13.12 -3.12 12.37
CA LEU A 81 -11.97 -3.90 11.91
C LEU A 81 -11.72 -3.69 10.42
N ALA A 82 -12.77 -3.71 9.60
CA ALA A 82 -12.65 -3.50 8.17
C ALA A 82 -12.15 -2.09 7.82
N ASN A 83 -12.83 -1.06 8.33
CA ASN A 83 -12.64 0.30 7.83
C ASN A 83 -11.58 1.10 8.58
N VAL A 84 -11.33 0.80 9.85
CA VAL A 84 -10.36 1.54 10.67
C VAL A 84 -9.00 0.83 10.71
N ILE A 85 -8.97 -0.50 10.55
CA ILE A 85 -7.72 -1.27 10.66
C ILE A 85 -7.28 -1.79 9.29
N PHE A 86 -8.04 -2.71 8.67
CA PHE A 86 -7.57 -3.42 7.50
C PHE A 86 -7.48 -2.54 6.24
N ASN A 87 -8.49 -1.74 5.95
CA ASN A 87 -8.50 -0.86 4.78
C ASN A 87 -7.36 0.18 4.79
N PRO A 88 -7.07 0.90 5.89
CA PRO A 88 -5.94 1.84 5.93
C PRO A 88 -4.58 1.15 5.77
N ILE A 89 -4.41 -0.06 6.34
CA ILE A 89 -3.18 -0.85 6.16
C ILE A 89 -3.01 -1.24 4.70
N ALA A 90 -4.04 -1.80 4.08
CA ALA A 90 -4.00 -2.19 2.66
C ALA A 90 -3.67 -1.01 1.75
N LYS A 91 -4.33 0.14 1.95
CA LYS A 91 -4.04 1.37 1.19
C LYS A 91 -2.61 1.85 1.36
N LYS A 92 -2.07 1.79 2.58
CA LYS A 92 -0.69 2.22 2.83
C LYS A 92 0.32 1.29 2.17
N LEU A 93 0.06 -0.02 2.14
CA LEU A 93 0.89 -0.98 1.43
C LEU A 93 0.87 -0.72 -0.08
N ARG A 94 -0.30 -0.46 -0.66
CA ARG A 94 -0.45 -0.11 -2.09
C ARG A 94 0.35 1.15 -2.46
N ILE A 95 0.19 2.22 -1.69
CA ILE A 95 0.94 3.48 -1.93
C ILE A 95 2.45 3.25 -1.88
N ARG A 96 2.94 2.44 -0.94
CA ARG A 96 4.36 2.12 -0.86
C ARG A 96 4.83 1.26 -2.03
N GLN A 97 4.02 0.31 -2.45
CA GLN A 97 4.28 -0.50 -3.63
C GLN A 97 4.44 0.38 -4.88
N ASP A 98 3.51 1.30 -5.12
CA ASP A 98 3.57 2.23 -6.26
C ASP A 98 4.83 3.13 -6.20
N GLU A 99 5.23 3.58 -5.00
CA GLU A 99 6.46 4.37 -4.81
C GLU A 99 7.72 3.54 -5.08
N GLU A 100 7.76 2.28 -4.67
CA GLU A 100 8.90 1.37 -4.93
C GLU A 100 8.98 0.99 -6.41
N GLU A 101 7.85 0.73 -7.07
CA GLU A 101 7.78 0.47 -8.51
C GLU A 101 8.38 1.63 -9.31
N LEU A 102 7.94 2.86 -9.02
CA LEU A 102 8.45 4.05 -9.67
C LEU A 102 9.96 4.21 -9.43
N TYR A 103 10.42 3.96 -8.22
CA TYR A 103 11.83 4.06 -7.87
C TYR A 103 12.68 3.02 -8.62
N CYS A 104 12.26 1.76 -8.62
CA CYS A 104 12.98 0.70 -9.31
C CYS A 104 12.95 0.85 -10.83
N SER A 105 11.82 1.26 -11.42
CA SER A 105 11.74 1.52 -12.87
C SER A 105 12.68 2.65 -13.30
N THR A 106 12.77 3.71 -12.50
CA THR A 106 13.70 4.82 -12.74
C THR A 106 15.16 4.35 -12.69
N ILE A 107 15.51 3.45 -11.77
CA ILE A 107 16.86 2.87 -11.70
C ILE A 107 17.14 2.00 -12.95
N ILE A 108 16.18 1.20 -13.38
CA ILE A 108 16.33 0.36 -14.58
C ILE A 108 16.58 1.23 -15.81
N GLU A 109 15.79 2.28 -16.00
CA GLU A 109 15.99 3.24 -17.08
C GLU A 109 17.38 3.89 -17.03
N GLY A 110 17.81 4.30 -15.83
CA GLY A 110 19.15 4.87 -15.63
C GLY A 110 20.28 3.91 -16.00
N ILE A 111 20.18 2.63 -15.62
CA ILE A 111 21.17 1.60 -15.95
C ILE A 111 21.25 1.36 -17.47
N ILE A 112 20.10 1.29 -18.13
CA ILE A 112 20.01 1.08 -19.57
C ILE A 112 20.59 2.27 -20.34
N ALA A 113 20.26 3.49 -19.94
CA ALA A 113 20.77 4.72 -20.56
C ALA A 113 22.29 4.86 -20.40
N ILE A 114 22.85 4.51 -19.22
CA ILE A 114 24.30 4.47 -19.01
C ILE A 114 24.95 3.42 -19.92
N GLN A 115 24.34 2.26 -20.06
CA GLN A 115 24.86 1.20 -20.92
C GLN A 115 24.80 1.58 -22.42
N ALA A 116 23.78 2.32 -22.82
CA ALA A 116 23.62 2.86 -24.18
C ALA A 116 24.60 4.03 -24.48
N GLY A 117 25.28 4.57 -23.48
CA GLY A 117 26.20 5.69 -23.63
C GLY A 117 25.52 7.03 -23.86
N GLU A 118 24.30 7.22 -23.32
CA GLU A 118 23.57 8.45 -23.43
C GLU A 118 24.28 9.65 -22.77
N ASN A 119 24.01 10.87 -23.26
CA ASN A 119 24.60 12.07 -22.72
C ASN A 119 24.18 12.28 -21.25
N PRO A 120 25.13 12.45 -20.30
CA PRO A 120 24.83 12.58 -18.88
C PRO A 120 23.88 13.74 -18.52
N LYS A 121 23.88 14.83 -19.30
CA LYS A 121 22.96 15.96 -19.09
C LYS A 121 21.51 15.55 -19.40
N TYR A 122 21.31 14.88 -20.52
CA TYR A 122 19.98 14.40 -20.92
C TYR A 122 19.46 13.36 -19.96
N LEU A 123 20.31 12.40 -19.57
CA LEU A 123 19.97 11.38 -18.60
C LEU A 123 19.55 11.98 -17.24
N ARG A 124 20.28 13.00 -16.76
CA ARG A 124 19.94 13.71 -15.52
C ARG A 124 18.57 14.37 -15.60
N GLU A 125 18.26 15.06 -16.68
CA GLU A 125 16.95 15.71 -16.87
C GLU A 125 15.82 14.67 -16.94
N HIS A 126 16.04 13.57 -17.64
CA HIS A 126 15.07 12.49 -17.78
C HIS A 126 14.77 11.82 -16.44
N LEU A 127 15.79 11.46 -15.67
CA LEU A 127 15.62 10.86 -14.34
C LEU A 127 15.01 11.85 -13.34
N LEU A 128 15.32 13.13 -13.41
CA LEU A 128 14.69 14.15 -12.58
C LEU A 128 13.20 14.30 -12.88
N ALA A 129 12.77 14.15 -14.13
CA ALA A 129 11.36 14.22 -14.50
C ALA A 129 10.51 13.10 -13.87
N SER A 130 11.09 11.94 -13.59
CA SER A 130 10.43 10.80 -12.94
C SER A 130 10.23 10.98 -11.43
N ILE A 131 10.88 11.96 -10.80
CA ILE A 131 10.84 12.19 -9.36
C ILE A 131 9.81 13.27 -9.00
N LYS A 132 9.15 13.14 -7.84
CA LYS A 132 8.18 14.14 -7.33
C LYS A 132 8.82 15.53 -7.24
N GLN A 133 8.11 16.55 -7.69
CA GLN A 133 8.59 17.95 -7.81
C GLN A 133 9.20 18.52 -6.51
N SER A 134 8.70 18.09 -5.35
CA SER A 134 9.26 18.48 -4.05
C SER A 134 10.66 17.91 -3.78
N GLN A 135 10.95 16.73 -4.31
CA GLN A 135 12.27 16.09 -4.19
C GLN A 135 13.24 16.62 -5.26
N GLN A 136 12.74 16.90 -6.47
CA GLN A 136 13.54 17.56 -7.53
C GLN A 136 14.20 18.85 -7.01
N ARG A 137 13.43 19.74 -6.37
CA ARG A 137 13.95 20.99 -5.81
C ARG A 137 15.06 20.79 -4.78
N LYS A 138 14.93 19.76 -3.91
CA LYS A 138 15.95 19.43 -2.92
C LYS A 138 17.24 18.90 -3.54
N ILE A 139 17.12 18.06 -4.58
CA ILE A 139 18.26 17.50 -5.30
C ILE A 139 18.99 18.59 -6.09
N LEU A 140 18.26 19.46 -6.76
CA LEU A 140 18.82 20.59 -7.52
C LEU A 140 19.54 21.56 -6.58
N ALA A 141 18.91 21.97 -5.47
CA ALA A 141 19.54 22.85 -4.48
C ALA A 141 20.81 22.23 -3.85
N LYS A 142 20.81 20.90 -3.62
CA LYS A 142 21.98 20.19 -3.09
C LYS A 142 23.11 20.07 -4.13
N ALA A 143 22.75 19.91 -5.40
CA ALA A 143 23.73 19.86 -6.49
C ALA A 143 24.39 21.23 -6.72
N GLU A 144 23.61 22.33 -6.69
CA GLU A 144 24.13 23.69 -6.77
C GLU A 144 25.05 24.00 -5.59
N ALA A 145 24.68 23.62 -4.36
CA ALA A 145 25.52 23.79 -3.18
C ALA A 145 26.84 22.98 -3.23
N GLY A 146 26.80 21.77 -3.82
CA GLY A 146 28.01 20.94 -4.02
C GLY A 146 28.95 21.47 -5.09
N ASP A 147 28.44 22.10 -6.13
CA ASP A 147 29.25 22.72 -7.21
C ASP A 147 29.95 24.00 -6.72
N PHE A 148 29.37 24.70 -5.74
CA PHE A 148 30.03 25.87 -5.10
C PHE A 148 31.23 25.47 -4.24
N GLN A 149 31.16 24.32 -3.55
CA GLN A 149 32.30 23.85 -2.72
C GLN A 149 33.43 23.26 -3.55
N GLY A 150 33.14 22.69 -4.73
CA GLY A 150 34.17 22.20 -5.66
C GLY A 150 35.03 23.34 -6.26
N LYS A 151 34.44 24.48 -6.59
CA LYS A 151 35.13 25.61 -7.19
C LYS A 151 36.03 26.39 -6.21
N GLU A 152 35.70 26.39 -4.91
CA GLU A 152 36.57 27.04 -3.89
C GLU A 152 37.83 26.21 -3.56
N GLN A 153 37.88 24.94 -3.95
CA GLN A 153 39.04 24.07 -3.75
C GLN A 153 40.03 24.07 -4.95
N GLU A 154 39.56 24.44 -6.16
CA GLU A 154 40.42 24.57 -7.35
C GLU A 154 41.14 25.89 -7.44
N ASP A 155 40.68 26.92 -6.72
CA ASP A 155 41.30 28.28 -6.70
C ASP A 155 42.26 28.48 -5.51
N LYS A 156 42.70 27.43 -4.82
CA LYS A 156 43.74 27.46 -3.77
C LYS A 156 44.92 26.58 -4.13
#